data_4c413f275ff80d4cde2f4ff6c6cafd3f
#
_entry.id   4c413f275ff80d4cde2f4ff6c6cafd3f
#
_cell.length_a   1.000
_cell.length_b   1.000
_cell.length_c   1.000
_cell.angle_alpha   90.00
_cell.angle_beta   90.00
_cell.angle_gamma   90.00
#
_symmetry.space_group_name_H-M   'P 1'
#
loop_
_entity.id
_entity.type
_entity.pdbx_description
1 polymer ?
#
loop_
_entity_poly.entity_id
_entity_poly.type
_entity_poly.pdbx_seq_one_letter_code
_entity_poly.pdbx_strand_id
1 'polypeptide(L)'
;LGDNPGKDLAVGLADSFPLVWGGTTLAGRASRRIAETLRRASGRLALAADAEELEAVLLGTPRRDVFTDPFEQDAEIGPALLLLDVDQVPEPMTETAQRLAHLADGVGVRVCHISSGMAELGASDVERYVTLLLQGRYAATYLGIGLGGAQSG
;
A
#
# COMPACT_ATOMS: atom_id res chain seq x y z
N LEU A 1 -4.65 24.61 0.62
CA LEU A 1 -5.12 23.28 0.24
C LEU A 1 -4.01 22.31 0.62
N GLY A 2 -4.10 21.82 1.85
CA GLY A 2 -3.07 20.95 2.42
C GLY A 2 -2.95 19.64 1.63
N ASP A 3 -1.77 19.07 1.68
CA ASP A 3 -1.49 17.73 1.18
C ASP A 3 -2.51 16.75 1.79
N ASN A 4 -3.19 16.01 0.93
CA ASN A 4 -4.13 14.99 1.36
C ASN A 4 -3.46 13.62 1.17
N PRO A 5 -2.95 13.00 2.26
CA PRO A 5 -2.23 11.73 2.18
C PRO A 5 -3.04 10.62 1.50
N GLY A 6 -4.36 10.64 1.66
CA GLY A 6 -5.25 9.67 1.00
C GLY A 6 -5.30 9.85 -0.52
N LYS A 7 -5.24 11.09 -1.00
CA LYS A 7 -5.18 11.38 -2.43
C LYS A 7 -3.84 10.95 -3.04
N ASP A 8 -2.75 11.28 -2.37
CA ASP A 8 -1.41 10.93 -2.83
C ASP A 8 -1.22 9.42 -2.90
N LEU A 9 -1.75 8.72 -1.90
CA LEU A 9 -1.77 7.26 -1.88
C LEU A 9 -2.62 6.69 -3.02
N ALA A 10 -3.80 7.27 -3.28
CA ALA A 10 -4.66 6.84 -4.38
C ALA A 10 -3.98 7.02 -5.75
N VAL A 11 -3.28 8.12 -5.96
CA VAL A 11 -2.47 8.35 -7.16
C VAL A 11 -1.37 7.29 -7.28
N GLY A 12 -0.68 6.99 -6.17
CA GLY A 12 0.34 5.95 -6.13
C GLY A 12 -0.17 4.54 -6.41
N LEU A 13 -1.45 4.28 -6.20
CA LEU A 13 -2.09 2.97 -6.41
C LEU A 13 -2.93 2.89 -7.70
N ALA A 14 -3.07 3.98 -8.46
CA ALA A 14 -4.00 4.06 -9.58
C ALA A 14 -3.72 3.05 -10.70
N ASP A 15 -2.46 2.72 -10.94
CA ASP A 15 -1.97 1.80 -11.96
C ASP A 15 -1.40 0.49 -11.40
N SER A 16 -1.74 0.16 -10.14
CA SER A 16 -1.18 -0.98 -9.44
C SER A 16 -2.22 -1.68 -8.55
N PHE A 17 -1.86 -2.86 -8.06
CA PHE A 17 -2.61 -3.51 -6.98
C PHE A 17 -1.76 -3.53 -5.70
N PRO A 18 -2.34 -3.17 -4.55
CA PRO A 18 -1.57 -3.06 -3.33
C PRO A 18 -1.28 -4.41 -2.67
N LEU A 19 -0.03 -4.57 -2.25
CA LEU A 19 0.44 -5.56 -1.30
C LEU A 19 0.59 -4.85 0.05
N VAL A 20 -0.21 -5.20 1.04
CA VAL A 20 -0.32 -4.43 2.29
C VAL A 20 0.29 -5.20 3.46
N TRP A 21 1.20 -4.57 4.17
CA TRP A 21 1.87 -5.15 5.33
C TRP A 21 1.82 -4.23 6.55
N GLY A 22 1.61 -4.84 7.73
CA GLY A 22 1.68 -4.19 9.03
C GLY A 22 2.37 -5.07 10.05
N GLY A 23 3.44 -4.57 10.67
CA GLY A 23 4.34 -5.34 11.52
C GLY A 23 3.86 -5.58 12.95
N THR A 24 2.87 -4.83 13.45
CA THR A 24 2.26 -5.06 14.76
C THR A 24 0.93 -5.80 14.61
N THR A 25 0.42 -6.35 15.69
CA THR A 25 -0.88 -7.04 15.68
C THR A 25 -2.00 -6.12 15.17
N LEU A 26 -2.02 -4.85 15.59
CA LEU A 26 -3.03 -3.89 15.15
C LEU A 26 -2.80 -3.44 13.70
N ALA A 27 -1.56 -3.15 13.31
CA ALA A 27 -1.24 -2.82 11.93
C ALA A 27 -1.52 -3.99 10.97
N GLY A 28 -1.29 -5.23 11.39
CA GLY A 28 -1.65 -6.42 10.62
C GLY A 28 -3.16 -6.61 10.47
N ARG A 29 -3.95 -6.27 11.49
CA ARG A 29 -5.42 -6.23 11.36
C ARG A 29 -5.87 -5.08 10.46
N ALA A 30 -5.25 -3.92 10.58
CA ALA A 30 -5.53 -2.78 9.71
C ALA A 30 -5.20 -3.11 8.25
N SER A 31 -4.10 -3.78 7.97
CA SER A 31 -3.71 -4.15 6.60
C SER A 31 -4.77 -5.00 5.89
N ARG A 32 -5.37 -5.96 6.58
CA ARG A 32 -6.46 -6.79 6.03
C ARG A 32 -7.71 -5.97 5.73
N ARG A 33 -8.09 -5.07 6.63
CA ARG A 33 -9.24 -4.18 6.42
C ARG A 33 -9.00 -3.18 5.30
N ILE A 34 -7.81 -2.62 5.20
CA ILE A 34 -7.43 -1.70 4.13
C ILE A 34 -7.45 -2.41 2.78
N ALA A 35 -6.86 -3.60 2.69
CA ALA A 35 -6.90 -4.40 1.47
C ALA A 35 -8.34 -4.72 1.02
N GLU A 36 -9.22 -5.10 1.95
CA GLU A 36 -10.64 -5.31 1.68
C GLU A 36 -11.33 -4.04 1.15
N THR A 37 -11.07 -2.91 1.79
CA THR A 37 -11.65 -1.62 1.40
C THR A 37 -11.19 -1.20 0.00
N LEU A 38 -9.91 -1.38 -0.30
CA LEU A 38 -9.34 -1.09 -1.61
C LEU A 38 -9.92 -2.00 -2.71
N ARG A 39 -10.08 -3.31 -2.43
CA ARG A 39 -10.74 -4.23 -3.39
C ARG A 39 -12.17 -3.80 -3.70
N ARG A 40 -12.95 -3.46 -2.67
CA ARG A 40 -14.34 -3.03 -2.85
C ARG A 40 -14.46 -1.75 -3.65
N ALA A 41 -13.58 -0.78 -3.40
CA ALA A 41 -13.63 0.50 -4.07
C ALA A 41 -13.13 0.45 -5.52
N SER A 42 -12.11 -0.35 -5.80
CA SER A 42 -11.44 -0.38 -7.10
C SER A 42 -11.88 -1.51 -8.02
N GLY A 43 -12.48 -2.57 -7.46
CA GLY A 43 -12.72 -3.82 -8.20
C GLY A 43 -11.43 -4.58 -8.57
N ARG A 44 -10.28 -4.13 -8.08
CA ARG A 44 -8.96 -4.70 -8.36
C ARG A 44 -8.48 -5.57 -7.21
N LEU A 45 -7.49 -6.42 -7.49
CA LEU A 45 -6.80 -7.19 -6.48
C LEU A 45 -6.12 -6.28 -5.45
N ALA A 46 -6.18 -6.66 -4.19
CA ALA A 46 -5.38 -6.12 -3.09
C ALA A 46 -5.13 -7.25 -2.09
N LEU A 47 -3.91 -7.44 -1.67
CA LEU A 47 -3.49 -8.54 -0.80
C LEU A 47 -2.88 -7.99 0.49
N ALA A 48 -3.40 -8.43 1.63
CA ALA A 48 -2.73 -8.28 2.91
C ALA A 48 -2.23 -9.64 3.36
N ALA A 49 -0.95 -9.76 3.63
CA ALA A 49 -0.31 -11.02 3.96
C ALA A 49 0.89 -10.82 4.90
N ASP A 50 1.42 -11.92 5.37
CA ASP A 50 2.65 -11.92 6.16
C ASP A 50 3.86 -11.62 5.27
N ALA A 51 4.98 -11.22 5.89
CA ALA A 51 6.16 -10.78 5.16
C ALA A 51 6.69 -11.85 4.18
N GLU A 52 6.72 -13.12 4.59
CA GLU A 52 7.20 -14.22 3.77
C GLU A 52 6.36 -14.42 2.50
N GLU A 53 5.03 -14.29 2.62
CA GLU A 53 4.14 -14.38 1.47
C GLU A 53 4.32 -13.19 0.52
N LEU A 54 4.48 -11.97 1.07
CA LEU A 54 4.73 -10.79 0.25
C LEU A 54 6.10 -10.83 -0.43
N GLU A 55 7.12 -11.35 0.23
CA GLU A 55 8.44 -11.59 -0.37
C GLU A 55 8.33 -12.54 -1.57
N ALA A 56 7.58 -13.63 -1.44
CA ALA A 56 7.36 -14.57 -2.54
C ALA A 56 6.66 -13.90 -3.74
N VAL A 57 5.67 -13.06 -3.51
CA VAL A 57 4.98 -12.30 -4.57
C VAL A 57 5.94 -11.31 -5.24
N LEU A 58 6.75 -10.57 -4.45
CA LEU A 58 7.73 -9.62 -4.98
C LEU A 58 8.80 -10.31 -5.81
N LEU A 59 9.33 -11.44 -5.34
CA LEU A 59 10.32 -12.24 -6.06
C LEU A 59 9.76 -12.83 -7.36
N GLY A 60 8.48 -13.18 -7.39
CA GLY A 60 7.79 -13.67 -8.58
C GLY A 60 7.38 -12.56 -9.56
N THR A 61 7.54 -11.29 -9.19
CA THR A 61 7.16 -10.16 -10.04
C THR A 61 8.20 -9.95 -11.14
N PRO A 62 7.81 -9.92 -12.42
CA PRO A 62 8.74 -9.61 -13.50
C PRO A 62 9.35 -8.21 -13.30
N ARG A 63 10.65 -8.08 -13.48
CA ARG A 63 11.30 -6.77 -13.45
C ARG A 63 10.73 -5.92 -14.58
N ARG A 64 10.23 -4.75 -14.24
CA ARG A 64 9.89 -3.75 -15.26
C ARG A 64 11.20 -3.24 -15.86
N ASP A 65 11.36 -3.48 -17.15
CA ASP A 65 12.47 -2.88 -17.91
C ASP A 65 12.14 -1.40 -18.12
N VAL A 66 12.96 -0.50 -17.56
CA VAL A 66 12.84 0.95 -17.74
C VAL A 66 13.05 1.40 -19.21
N PHE A 67 13.56 0.50 -20.07
CA PHE A 67 13.80 0.77 -21.48
C PHE A 67 12.71 0.24 -22.42
N THR A 68 11.67 -0.43 -21.90
CA THR A 68 10.55 -0.87 -22.71
C THR A 68 9.68 0.31 -23.10
N ASP A 69 9.33 0.40 -24.37
CA ASP A 69 8.48 1.48 -24.92
C ASP A 69 7.13 1.49 -24.17
N PRO A 70 6.75 2.61 -23.52
CA PRO A 70 5.48 2.72 -22.81
C PRO A 70 4.26 2.52 -23.71
N PHE A 71 4.41 2.57 -25.04
CA PHE A 71 3.34 2.32 -26.00
C PHE A 71 3.20 0.85 -26.42
N GLU A 72 4.18 -0.01 -26.13
CA GLU A 72 4.15 -1.45 -26.45
C GLU A 72 3.64 -2.32 -25.31
N GLN A 73 3.51 -1.75 -24.11
CA GLN A 73 2.92 -2.45 -22.98
C GLN A 73 1.43 -2.19 -22.95
N ASP A 74 0.62 -3.19 -23.25
CA ASP A 74 -0.67 -3.32 -22.57
C ASP A 74 -0.34 -3.14 -21.09
N ALA A 75 -0.88 -2.07 -20.47
CA ALA A 75 -0.50 -1.67 -19.12
C ALA A 75 -0.88 -2.77 -18.12
N GLU A 76 -0.04 -3.79 -17.99
CA GLU A 76 -0.18 -4.80 -16.97
C GLU A 76 -0.10 -4.12 -15.61
N ILE A 77 -1.20 -4.21 -14.87
CA ILE A 77 -1.29 -3.71 -13.51
C ILE A 77 -0.34 -4.53 -12.65
N GLY A 78 0.76 -3.92 -12.23
CA GLY A 78 1.74 -4.53 -11.34
C GLY A 78 1.46 -4.27 -9.87
N PRO A 79 2.19 -4.91 -8.96
CA PRO A 79 2.05 -4.67 -7.53
C PRO A 79 2.62 -3.30 -7.12
N ALA A 80 2.09 -2.77 -6.01
CA ALA A 80 2.71 -1.71 -5.20
C ALA A 80 2.74 -2.18 -3.74
N LEU A 81 3.84 -1.96 -3.05
CA LEU A 81 3.97 -2.31 -1.64
C LEU A 81 3.47 -1.17 -0.75
N LEU A 82 2.54 -1.47 0.14
CA LEU A 82 2.00 -0.53 1.11
C LEU A 82 2.37 -0.97 2.53
N LEU A 83 3.21 -0.18 3.19
CA LEU A 83 3.71 -0.41 4.53
C LEU A 83 2.98 0.46 5.55
N LEU A 84 2.49 -0.15 6.63
CA LEU A 84 1.73 0.54 7.68
C LEU A 84 2.59 0.75 8.93
N ASP A 85 2.65 1.99 9.42
CA ASP A 85 3.27 2.37 10.71
C ASP A 85 4.70 1.81 10.92
N VAL A 86 5.52 1.79 9.89
CA VAL A 86 6.87 1.17 9.96
C VAL A 86 7.81 1.89 10.92
N ASP A 87 7.57 3.15 11.20
CA ASP A 87 8.28 3.98 12.17
C ASP A 87 7.89 3.70 13.63
N GLN A 88 6.88 2.88 13.84
CA GLN A 88 6.30 2.54 15.14
C GLN A 88 6.47 1.06 15.52
N VAL A 89 7.16 0.29 14.71
CA VAL A 89 7.37 -1.14 14.98
C VAL A 89 8.67 -1.36 15.75
N PRO A 90 8.67 -2.30 16.72
CA PRO A 90 9.89 -2.69 17.40
C PRO A 90 10.79 -3.53 16.50
N GLU A 91 12.08 -3.57 16.81
CA GLU A 91 12.95 -4.62 16.29
C GLU A 91 12.39 -6.02 16.70
N PRO A 92 12.38 -7.02 15.84
CA PRO A 92 12.97 -7.11 14.49
C PRO A 92 12.03 -6.70 13.34
N MET A 93 10.86 -6.14 13.62
CA MET A 93 9.87 -5.77 12.59
C MET A 93 10.37 -4.62 11.70
N THR A 94 11.20 -3.72 12.23
CA THR A 94 11.86 -2.67 11.44
C THR A 94 12.74 -3.28 10.34
N GLU A 95 13.53 -4.29 10.66
CA GLU A 95 14.36 -5.02 9.69
C GLU A 95 13.50 -5.70 8.62
N THR A 96 12.36 -6.26 9.02
CA THR A 96 11.41 -6.88 8.09
C THR A 96 10.82 -5.87 7.12
N ALA A 97 10.42 -4.70 7.61
CA ALA A 97 9.92 -3.60 6.76
C ALA A 97 10.98 -3.13 5.76
N GLN A 98 12.22 -2.95 6.23
CA GLN A 98 13.35 -2.55 5.38
C GLN A 98 13.66 -3.61 4.32
N ARG A 99 13.62 -4.88 4.68
CA ARG A 99 13.84 -5.99 3.74
C ARG A 99 12.76 -6.03 2.66
N LEU A 100 11.48 -5.88 3.01
CA LEU A 100 10.38 -5.79 2.06
C LEU A 100 10.53 -4.59 1.11
N ALA A 101 10.87 -3.42 1.65
CA ALA A 101 11.08 -2.21 0.87
C ALA A 101 12.27 -2.35 -0.09
N HIS A 102 13.37 -2.92 0.37
CA HIS A 102 14.55 -3.16 -0.45
C HIS A 102 14.27 -4.16 -1.59
N LEU A 103 13.53 -5.22 -1.29
CA LEU A 103 13.13 -6.21 -2.27
C LEU A 103 12.23 -5.60 -3.34
N ALA A 104 11.23 -4.80 -2.93
CA ALA A 104 10.33 -4.09 -3.83
C ALA A 104 11.10 -3.14 -4.76
N ASP A 105 12.03 -2.36 -4.21
CA ASP A 105 12.88 -1.46 -4.98
C ASP A 105 13.72 -2.23 -6.01
N GLY A 106 14.29 -3.37 -5.60
CA GLY A 106 15.12 -4.21 -6.48
C GLY A 106 14.38 -4.80 -7.68
N VAL A 107 13.06 -4.94 -7.62
CA VAL A 107 12.20 -5.43 -8.72
C VAL A 107 11.40 -4.32 -9.40
N GLY A 108 11.60 -3.06 -9.02
CA GLY A 108 10.93 -1.89 -9.59
C GLY A 108 9.49 -1.71 -9.11
N VAL A 109 9.14 -2.24 -7.94
CA VAL A 109 7.84 -2.09 -7.30
C VAL A 109 7.83 -0.84 -6.43
N ARG A 110 6.85 0.02 -6.63
CA ARG A 110 6.66 1.24 -5.83
C ARG A 110 6.36 0.90 -4.38
N VAL A 111 6.98 1.64 -3.45
CA VAL A 111 6.73 1.53 -2.02
C VAL A 111 5.97 2.76 -1.55
N CYS A 112 4.81 2.54 -0.93
CA CYS A 112 3.99 3.57 -0.31
C CYS A 112 3.90 3.33 1.20
N HIS A 113 3.70 4.39 1.96
CA HIS A 113 3.60 4.33 3.42
C HIS A 113 2.30 4.95 3.91
N ILE A 114 1.70 4.33 4.93
CA ILE A 114 0.68 4.95 5.77
C ILE A 114 1.21 4.98 7.21
N SER A 115 1.20 6.15 7.82
CA SER A 115 1.54 6.32 9.24
C SER A 115 0.33 6.84 10.00
N SER A 116 0.13 6.32 11.21
CA SER A 116 -0.86 6.90 12.13
C SER A 116 -0.44 8.30 12.62
N GLY A 117 0.85 8.61 12.56
CA GLY A 117 1.40 9.93 12.91
C GLY A 117 1.26 10.34 14.38
N MET A 118 0.77 9.46 15.24
CA MET A 118 0.28 9.81 16.57
C MET A 118 1.13 9.28 17.73
N ALA A 119 2.25 8.64 17.45
CA ALA A 119 3.09 8.08 18.52
C ALA A 119 3.67 9.16 19.43
N GLU A 120 4.06 10.29 18.87
CA GLU A 120 4.60 11.44 19.60
C GLU A 120 3.55 12.12 20.49
N LEU A 121 2.27 11.93 20.21
CA LEU A 121 1.14 12.51 20.94
C LEU A 121 0.58 11.58 22.02
N GLY A 122 1.20 10.43 22.27
CA GLY A 122 0.73 9.46 23.25
C GLY A 122 -0.60 8.81 22.90
N ALA A 123 -0.93 8.71 21.61
CA ALA A 123 -2.16 8.10 21.14
C ALA A 123 -2.25 6.62 21.54
N SER A 124 -3.45 6.16 21.91
CA SER A 124 -3.72 4.77 22.18
C SER A 124 -3.62 3.90 20.93
N ASP A 125 -3.44 2.60 21.10
CA ASP A 125 -3.44 1.64 20.00
C ASP A 125 -4.74 1.68 19.20
N VAL A 126 -5.88 1.94 19.84
CA VAL A 126 -7.18 2.08 19.16
C VAL A 126 -7.21 3.33 18.28
N GLU A 127 -6.73 4.46 18.77
CA GLU A 127 -6.67 5.71 18.00
C GLU A 127 -5.75 5.54 16.78
N ARG A 128 -4.62 4.89 16.95
CA ARG A 128 -3.70 4.58 15.86
C ARG A 128 -4.35 3.66 14.81
N TYR A 129 -5.01 2.61 15.26
CA TYR A 129 -5.75 1.70 14.40
C TYR A 129 -6.84 2.41 13.57
N VAL A 130 -7.66 3.23 14.23
CA VAL A 130 -8.71 4.01 13.57
C VAL A 130 -8.11 4.99 12.56
N THR A 131 -7.00 5.65 12.89
CA THR A 131 -6.31 6.56 11.98
C THR A 131 -5.82 5.85 10.72
N LEU A 132 -5.22 4.67 10.85
CA LEU A 132 -4.81 3.85 9.71
C LEU A 132 -6.00 3.47 8.82
N LEU A 133 -7.12 3.04 9.42
CA LEU A 133 -8.33 2.69 8.69
C LEU A 133 -8.93 3.88 7.94
N LEU A 134 -8.95 5.07 8.55
CA LEU A 134 -9.43 6.29 7.91
C LEU A 134 -8.58 6.68 6.71
N GLN A 135 -7.27 6.62 6.83
CA GLN A 135 -6.37 6.90 5.70
C GLN A 135 -6.59 5.91 4.56
N GLY A 136 -6.70 4.62 4.85
CA GLY A 136 -7.02 3.60 3.87
C GLY A 136 -8.36 3.82 3.20
N ARG A 137 -9.37 4.25 3.95
CA ARG A 137 -10.70 4.56 3.43
C ARG A 137 -10.70 5.79 2.52
N TYR A 138 -9.98 6.84 2.89
CA TYR A 138 -9.81 8.02 2.02
C TYR A 138 -9.12 7.65 0.72
N ALA A 139 -8.03 6.90 0.78
CA ALA A 139 -7.34 6.42 -0.41
C ALA A 139 -8.26 5.58 -1.31
N ALA A 140 -9.03 4.67 -0.73
CA ALA A 140 -9.99 3.83 -1.46
C ALA A 140 -11.09 4.67 -2.14
N THR A 141 -11.59 5.70 -1.47
CA THR A 141 -12.60 6.60 -2.03
C THR A 141 -12.04 7.37 -3.23
N TYR A 142 -10.86 7.96 -3.11
CA TYR A 142 -10.22 8.67 -4.22
C TYR A 142 -9.87 7.72 -5.38
N LEU A 143 -9.41 6.52 -5.08
CA LEU A 143 -9.11 5.51 -6.09
C LEU A 143 -10.39 5.10 -6.85
N GLY A 144 -11.48 4.86 -6.15
CA GLY A 144 -12.78 4.53 -6.75
C GLY A 144 -13.30 5.63 -7.66
N ILE A 145 -13.20 6.90 -7.24
CA ILE A 145 -13.59 8.06 -8.05
C ILE A 145 -12.71 8.16 -9.30
N GLY A 146 -11.38 8.04 -9.14
CA GLY A 146 -10.44 8.13 -10.25
C GLY A 146 -10.66 7.05 -11.30
N LEU A 147 -10.92 5.81 -10.88
CA LEU A 147 -11.19 4.69 -11.77
C LEU A 147 -12.58 4.76 -12.41
N GLY A 148 -13.60 5.22 -11.67
CA GLY A 148 -14.95 5.44 -12.19
C GLY A 148 -15.01 6.54 -13.26
N GLY A 149 -14.24 7.60 -13.10
CA GLY A 149 -14.08 8.66 -14.09
C GLY A 149 -13.42 8.20 -15.39
N ALA A 150 -12.49 7.24 -15.31
CA ALA A 150 -11.84 6.65 -16.48
C ALA A 150 -12.74 5.69 -17.28
N GLN A 151 -13.78 5.12 -16.65
CA GLN A 151 -14.75 4.22 -17.32
C GLN A 151 -15.92 4.97 -17.98
N SER A 152 -16.07 6.25 -17.71
CA SER A 152 -17.16 7.09 -18.22
C SER A 152 -16.79 7.93 -19.45
N GLY A 153 -15.58 7.72 -19.95
CA GLY A 153 -15.02 8.45 -21.10
C GLY A 153 -14.93 7.55 -22.36
#